data_94645aeec1a29166f0a566bc84786853
#
_entry.id   94645aeec1a29166f0a566bc84786853
#
_cell.length_a   1.000
_cell.length_b   1.000
_cell.length_c   1.000
_cell.angle_alpha   90.00
_cell.angle_beta   90.00
_cell.angle_gamma   90.00
#
_symmetry.space_group_name_H-M   'P 1'
#
loop_
_entity.id
_entity.type
_entity.pdbx_description
1 polymer ?
#
loop_
_entity_poly.entity_id
_entity_poly.type
_entity_poly.pdbx_seq_one_letter_code
_entity_poly.pdbx_strand_id
1 'polypeptide(L)'
;MDKNQQPQQQIPIELDEKAAEGIYSNFVLTAHTASEFILDFARMVPGINKAKVFARIIMTPQSAKSLNTVLAGAIKQFEESFGAIQIAQQKGTRPDGSSIGFQSLPGQGQEKKSSRA
;
A
#
# COMPACT_ATOMS: atom_id res chain seq x y z
N MET A 1 36.13 -11.94 4.24
CA MET A 1 35.53 -12.25 4.34
C MET A 1 34.90 -12.24 5.14
N ASP A 2 34.46 -11.96 5.35
CA ASP A 2 33.83 -11.95 6.14
C ASP A 2 32.94 -12.83 6.16
N LYS A 3 32.97 -13.43 6.77
CA LYS A 3 32.22 -14.36 6.87
C LYS A 3 30.99 -13.97 7.27
N ASN A 4 30.77 -13.12 7.84
CA ASN A 4 29.57 -12.77 8.26
C ASN A 4 28.96 -12.22 7.15
N GLN A 5 29.45 -12.15 6.16
CA GLN A 5 28.89 -11.71 5.13
C GLN A 5 28.14 -12.78 4.66
N GLN A 6 27.01 -12.97 4.94
CA GLN A 6 26.14 -13.89 4.50
C GLN A 6 26.09 -13.76 3.10
N PRO A 7 26.15 -14.63 2.36
CA PRO A 7 26.04 -14.58 0.98
C PRO A 7 24.77 -13.99 0.74
N GLN A 8 24.69 -13.00 0.07
CA GLN A 8 23.53 -12.39 -0.23
C GLN A 8 22.84 -13.35 -1.00
N GLN A 9 21.80 -13.76 -0.66
CA GLN A 9 21.01 -14.62 -1.34
C GLN A 9 20.56 -13.96 -2.56
N GLN A 10 21.00 -14.21 -3.69
CA GLN A 10 20.52 -13.62 -4.86
C GLN A 10 19.38 -14.42 -5.34
N ILE A 11 18.19 -14.05 -5.06
CA ILE A 11 17.00 -14.76 -5.46
C ILE A 11 16.63 -14.37 -6.87
N PRO A 12 16.59 -15.28 -7.81
CA PRO A 12 16.24 -14.95 -9.18
C PRO A 12 14.79 -14.50 -9.21
N ILE A 13 14.51 -13.44 -9.90
CA ILE A 13 13.17 -12.92 -9.98
C ILE A 13 12.66 -13.03 -11.41
N GLU A 14 11.52 -13.65 -11.56
CA GLU A 14 10.91 -13.82 -12.84
C GLU A 14 9.73 -12.93 -13.02
N LEU A 15 9.54 -12.36 -14.15
CA LEU A 15 8.39 -11.50 -14.43
C LEU A 15 7.87 -11.92 -15.77
N ASP A 16 6.79 -12.70 -15.80
CA ASP A 16 6.31 -13.20 -17.07
C ASP A 16 5.57 -12.10 -17.81
N GLU A 17 5.27 -12.32 -19.06
CA GLU A 17 4.63 -11.36 -19.88
C GLU A 17 3.33 -10.85 -19.37
N LYS A 18 2.52 -11.70 -18.85
CA LYS A 18 1.25 -11.28 -18.40
C LYS A 18 1.41 -10.37 -17.21
N ALA A 19 2.24 -10.74 -16.26
CA ALA A 19 2.42 -9.92 -15.07
C ALA A 19 3.10 -8.60 -15.42
N ALA A 20 3.91 -8.61 -16.45
CA ALA A 20 4.62 -7.40 -16.83
C ALA A 20 3.68 -6.32 -17.36
N GLU A 21 2.48 -6.70 -17.78
CA GLU A 21 1.54 -5.75 -18.28
C GLU A 21 1.13 -4.81 -17.16
N GLY A 22 1.07 -5.29 -15.97
CA GLY A 22 0.71 -4.48 -14.84
C GLY A 22 -0.78 -4.26 -14.70
N ILE A 23 -1.19 -3.82 -13.55
CA ILE A 23 -2.59 -3.50 -13.31
C ILE A 23 -2.60 -2.10 -12.72
N TYR A 24 -3.31 -1.21 -13.34
CA TYR A 24 -3.39 0.15 -12.85
C TYR A 24 -4.32 0.18 -11.65
N SER A 25 -3.90 0.82 -10.59
CA SER A 25 -4.74 0.95 -9.41
C SER A 25 -4.56 2.35 -8.83
N ASN A 26 -5.63 3.00 -8.49
CA ASN A 26 -5.54 4.30 -7.87
C ASN A 26 -6.27 4.34 -6.54
N PHE A 27 -6.62 3.19 -5.99
CA PHE A 27 -7.36 3.13 -4.76
C PHE A 27 -7.05 1.82 -4.07
N VAL A 28 -6.71 1.85 -2.82
CA VAL A 28 -6.35 0.64 -2.12
C VAL A 28 -7.16 0.49 -0.85
N LEU A 29 -7.69 -0.69 -0.62
CA LEU A 29 -8.42 -0.96 0.59
C LEU A 29 -7.63 -2.00 1.35
N THR A 30 -7.62 -1.92 2.66
CA THR A 30 -6.89 -2.88 3.44
C THR A 30 -7.79 -3.46 4.52
N ALA A 31 -7.52 -4.67 4.88
CA ALA A 31 -8.21 -5.32 5.97
C ALA A 31 -7.22 -6.30 6.56
N HIS A 32 -7.46 -6.77 7.74
CA HIS A 32 -6.56 -7.73 8.32
C HIS A 32 -7.21 -8.57 9.39
N THR A 33 -6.62 -9.71 9.65
CA THR A 33 -7.03 -10.56 10.75
C THR A 33 -5.75 -10.75 11.54
N ALA A 34 -5.74 -11.59 12.52
CA ALA A 34 -4.54 -11.85 13.29
C ALA A 34 -3.50 -12.56 12.46
N SER A 35 -3.88 -13.21 11.39
CA SER A 35 -2.97 -13.96 10.58
C SER A 35 -2.62 -13.40 9.24
N GLU A 36 -3.41 -12.54 8.72
CA GLU A 36 -3.21 -12.06 7.36
C GLU A 36 -3.55 -10.62 7.13
N PHE A 37 -2.94 -10.03 6.12
CA PHE A 37 -3.30 -8.71 5.66
C PHE A 37 -3.83 -8.90 4.27
N ILE A 38 -4.90 -8.21 3.94
CA ILE A 38 -5.50 -8.29 2.64
C ILE A 38 -5.45 -6.92 2.01
N LEU A 39 -4.84 -6.81 0.85
CA LEU A 39 -4.78 -5.55 0.15
C LEU A 39 -5.57 -5.67 -1.12
N ASP A 40 -6.57 -4.85 -1.28
CA ASP A 40 -7.39 -4.88 -2.47
C ASP A 40 -7.03 -3.66 -3.31
N PHE A 41 -6.53 -3.89 -4.50
CA PHE A 41 -6.14 -2.81 -5.38
C PHE A 41 -7.29 -2.55 -6.31
N ALA A 42 -7.80 -1.35 -6.29
CA ALA A 42 -8.99 -1.01 -7.01
C ALA A 42 -8.80 0.18 -7.92
N ARG A 43 -9.79 0.45 -8.71
CA ARG A 43 -9.76 1.56 -9.61
C ARG A 43 -11.02 2.35 -9.40
N MET A 44 -10.89 3.64 -9.22
CA MET A 44 -12.01 4.49 -9.10
C MET A 44 -12.06 5.30 -10.34
N VAL A 45 -13.18 5.35 -11.03
CA VAL A 45 -13.32 6.04 -12.27
C VAL A 45 -14.12 7.30 -12.05
N PRO A 46 -13.66 8.44 -12.52
CA PRO A 46 -14.36 9.68 -12.34
C PRO A 46 -15.73 9.59 -12.94
N GLY A 47 -16.70 10.09 -12.30
CA GLY A 47 -18.05 10.06 -12.80
C GLY A 47 -18.81 8.80 -12.43
N ILE A 48 -18.13 7.79 -11.97
CA ILE A 48 -18.81 6.59 -11.56
C ILE A 48 -18.60 6.48 -10.09
N ASN A 49 -19.67 6.41 -9.33
CA ASN A 49 -19.60 6.37 -7.92
C ASN A 49 -19.29 5.02 -7.38
N LYS A 50 -18.27 4.39 -7.84
CA LYS A 50 -17.97 3.07 -7.40
C LYS A 50 -16.54 2.69 -7.72
N ALA A 51 -15.89 1.97 -6.88
CA ALA A 51 -14.56 1.50 -7.12
C ALA A 51 -14.63 0.01 -7.38
N LYS A 52 -13.82 -0.49 -8.28
CA LYS A 52 -13.84 -1.89 -8.59
C LYS A 52 -12.48 -2.46 -8.26
N VAL A 53 -12.44 -3.59 -7.55
CA VAL A 53 -11.21 -4.24 -7.17
C VAL A 53 -10.74 -5.11 -8.30
N PHE A 54 -9.50 -4.96 -8.72
CA PHE A 54 -8.94 -5.75 -9.79
C PHE A 54 -7.91 -6.76 -9.29
N ALA A 55 -7.41 -6.60 -8.09
CA ALA A 55 -6.45 -7.56 -7.57
C ALA A 55 -6.52 -7.59 -6.06
N ARG A 56 -6.52 -8.76 -5.50
CA ARG A 56 -6.51 -8.90 -4.06
C ARG A 56 -5.22 -9.65 -3.71
N ILE A 57 -4.41 -9.08 -2.87
CA ILE A 57 -3.17 -9.69 -2.46
C ILE A 57 -3.27 -10.01 -0.98
N ILE A 58 -2.97 -11.22 -0.60
CA ILE A 58 -3.02 -11.62 0.79
C ILE A 58 -1.62 -11.91 1.24
N MET A 59 -1.22 -11.37 2.34
CA MET A 59 0.13 -11.59 2.81
C MET A 59 0.19 -11.74 4.32
N THR A 60 1.26 -12.25 4.83
CA THR A 60 1.41 -12.41 6.26
C THR A 60 1.66 -11.04 6.87
N PRO A 61 1.40 -10.88 8.16
CA PRO A 61 1.67 -9.60 8.80
C PRO A 61 3.14 -9.19 8.66
N GLN A 62 4.04 -10.14 8.71
CA GLN A 62 5.41 -9.86 8.58
C GLN A 62 5.72 -9.32 7.19
N SER A 63 5.13 -9.90 6.15
CA SER A 63 5.34 -9.45 4.80
C SER A 63 4.73 -8.05 4.61
N ALA A 64 3.59 -7.82 5.25
CA ALA A 64 2.96 -6.52 5.12
C ALA A 64 3.85 -5.45 5.74
N LYS A 65 4.50 -5.78 6.85
CA LYS A 65 5.35 -4.81 7.48
C LYS A 65 6.57 -4.55 6.62
N SER A 66 7.10 -5.58 5.95
CA SER A 66 8.23 -5.41 5.08
C SER A 66 7.84 -4.54 3.88
N LEU A 67 6.64 -4.77 3.36
CA LEU A 67 6.15 -3.98 2.24
C LEU A 67 6.12 -2.51 2.64
N ASN A 68 5.64 -2.24 3.84
CA ASN A 68 5.52 -0.89 4.30
C ASN A 68 6.89 -0.21 4.35
N THR A 69 7.90 -0.92 4.80
CA THR A 69 9.23 -0.39 4.89
C THR A 69 9.83 -0.12 3.50
N VAL A 70 9.68 -1.08 2.61
CA VAL A 70 10.24 -0.95 1.29
C VAL A 70 9.57 0.18 0.53
N LEU A 71 8.26 0.26 0.63
CA LEU A 71 7.51 1.27 -0.09
C LEU A 71 7.84 2.65 0.46
N ALA A 72 7.98 2.78 1.78
CA ALA A 72 8.30 4.06 2.37
C ALA A 72 9.66 4.53 1.87
N GLY A 73 10.60 3.60 1.72
CA GLY A 73 11.90 3.97 1.21
C GLY A 73 11.85 4.44 -0.24
N ALA A 74 11.03 3.76 -1.04
CA ALA A 74 10.91 4.14 -2.43
C ALA A 74 10.27 5.53 -2.56
N ILE A 75 9.27 5.80 -1.73
CA ILE A 75 8.59 7.07 -1.76
C ILE A 75 9.58 8.17 -1.35
N LYS A 76 10.41 7.89 -0.35
CA LYS A 76 11.34 8.87 0.08
C LYS A 76 12.32 9.19 -1.03
N GLN A 77 12.82 8.21 -1.74
CA GLN A 77 13.70 8.44 -2.82
C GLN A 77 13.03 9.25 -3.91
N PHE A 78 11.79 8.94 -4.21
CA PHE A 78 11.06 9.65 -5.23
C PHE A 78 10.97 11.12 -4.84
N GLU A 79 10.59 11.39 -3.59
CA GLU A 79 10.41 12.76 -3.15
C GLU A 79 11.71 13.54 -3.11
N GLU A 80 12.82 12.88 -2.92
CA GLU A 80 14.07 13.56 -2.93
C GLU A 80 14.43 14.00 -4.35
N SER A 81 14.00 13.26 -5.35
CA SER A 81 14.29 13.59 -6.72
C SER A 81 13.27 14.50 -7.37
N PHE A 82 12.03 14.33 -7.01
CA PHE A 82 10.96 15.03 -7.70
C PHE A 82 10.10 15.91 -6.83
N GLY A 83 10.36 15.94 -5.56
CA GLY A 83 9.58 16.79 -4.67
C GLY A 83 8.49 16.06 -3.96
N ALA A 84 7.90 16.67 -2.99
CA ALA A 84 6.90 16.03 -2.17
C ALA A 84 5.68 15.62 -2.95
N ILE A 85 5.15 14.47 -2.64
CA ILE A 85 3.96 13.98 -3.30
C ILE A 85 2.76 14.58 -2.60
N GLN A 86 1.84 15.12 -3.36
CA GLN A 86 0.65 15.71 -2.78
C GLN A 86 -0.43 14.67 -2.76
N ILE A 87 -1.09 14.51 -1.66
CA ILE A 87 -2.15 13.51 -1.53
C ILE A 87 -3.49 14.14 -1.36
N ALA A 88 -4.43 13.69 -2.13
CA ALA A 88 -5.79 14.17 -1.99
C ALA A 88 -6.40 13.41 -0.86
N GLN A 89 -7.09 14.07 0.03
CA GLN A 89 -7.72 13.43 1.11
C GLN A 89 -8.99 12.76 0.75
N GLN A 90 -9.11 11.53 0.93
CA GLN A 90 -10.33 10.84 0.70
C GLN A 90 -10.68 10.13 1.91
N LYS A 91 -11.65 10.44 2.61
CA LYS A 91 -12.06 9.79 3.80
C LYS A 91 -13.00 8.69 3.59
N GLY A 92 -13.02 7.74 4.33
CA GLY A 92 -13.98 6.63 4.19
C GLY A 92 -13.50 5.42 4.93
N THR A 93 -14.42 4.56 5.33
CA THR A 93 -14.08 3.36 6.00
C THR A 93 -14.99 2.28 5.54
N ARG A 94 -14.57 1.09 5.51
CA ARG A 94 -15.42 -0.03 5.13
C ARG A 94 -16.30 -0.31 6.32
N PRO A 95 -17.37 -1.00 6.12
CA PRO A 95 -18.25 -1.35 7.22
C PRO A 95 -17.52 -2.09 8.33
N ASP A 96 -16.46 -2.78 8.01
CA ASP A 96 -15.75 -3.51 9.00
C ASP A 96 -14.74 -2.65 9.74
N GLY A 97 -14.69 -1.40 9.46
CA GLY A 97 -13.77 -0.52 10.14
C GLY A 97 -12.43 -0.31 9.51
N SER A 98 -12.13 -0.98 8.44
CA SER A 98 -10.83 -0.80 7.86
C SER A 98 -10.78 0.45 7.00
N SER A 99 -9.64 0.94 6.77
CA SER A 99 -9.48 2.16 6.01
C SER A 99 -9.65 2.01 4.54
N ILE A 100 -10.11 3.03 3.91
CA ILE A 100 -10.30 3.03 2.50
C ILE A 100 -9.48 4.12 1.87
N GLY A 101 -8.90 3.86 0.78
CA GLY A 101 -8.17 4.87 0.03
C GLY A 101 -6.78 5.07 0.50
N PHE A 102 -6.14 6.04 -0.03
CA PHE A 102 -4.80 6.29 0.33
C PHE A 102 -4.61 7.23 1.46
N GLN A 103 -5.65 7.65 2.05
CA GLN A 103 -5.52 8.54 3.08
C GLN A 103 -5.47 7.97 4.37
N SER A 104 -5.14 6.82 4.52
CA SER A 104 -5.14 6.26 5.82
C SER A 104 -3.82 6.59 6.44
N LEU A 105 -3.26 7.71 6.16
CA LEU A 105 -2.04 8.08 6.80
C LEU A 105 -2.26 8.37 8.23
N PRO A 106 -1.50 7.82 9.08
CA PRO A 106 -1.65 7.97 10.51
C PRO A 106 -1.87 9.36 10.96
N GLY A 107 -1.14 10.25 10.54
CA GLY A 107 -1.30 11.54 11.03
C GLY A 107 -2.59 12.15 10.76
N GLN A 108 -3.11 11.91 9.63
CA GLN A 108 -4.35 12.43 9.34
C GLN A 108 -5.44 11.89 10.12
N GLY A 109 -5.47 10.72 10.34
CA GLY A 109 -6.55 10.17 11.09
C GLY A 109 -6.56 10.71 12.44
N GLN A 110 -5.50 10.83 13.03
CA GLN A 110 -5.49 11.32 14.30
C GLN A 110 -5.91 12.68 14.36
N GLU A 111 -5.49 13.48 13.54
CA GLU A 111 -5.93 14.77 13.61
C GLU A 111 -7.32 14.86 13.66
N LYS A 112 -7.99 14.21 12.93
CA LYS A 112 -9.34 14.28 12.96
C LYS A 112 -9.89 13.98 14.23
N LYS A 113 -9.54 13.03 14.84
CA LYS A 113 -10.09 12.72 16.05
C LYS A 113 -9.82 13.72 16.99
N SER A 114 -8.69 14.19 17.04
CA SER A 114 -8.42 15.11 18.02
C SER A 114 -9.24 16.30 17.83
N SER A 115 -9.51 16.64 16.69
CA SER A 115 -10.27 17.80 16.52
C SER A 115 -11.57 17.70 17.14
N ARG A 116 -12.17 16.57 17.18
CA ARG A 116 -13.42 16.48 17.68
C ARG A 116 -13.39 16.50 19.07
N ALA A 117 -12.35 16.34 19.63
CA ALA A 117 -12.35 16.24 21.02
C ALA A 117 -12.51 17.63 21.57
#